data_4681361607586bd0e6e2138839b01404
#
_entry.id   4681361607586bd0e6e2138839b01404
#
_cell.length_a   1.000
_cell.length_b   1.000
_cell.length_c   1.000
_cell.angle_alpha   90.00
_cell.angle_beta   90.00
_cell.angle_gamma   90.00
#
_symmetry.space_group_name_H-M   'P 1'
#
loop_
_entity.id
_entity.type
_entity.pdbx_description
1 polymer ?
#
loop_
_entity_poly.entity_id
_entity_poly.type
_entity_poly.pdbx_seq_one_letter_code
_entity_poly.pdbx_strand_id
1 'polypeptide(L)'
;MRLAPSGSWRPITMSDPTPAQQLGSFLAKFDPRVAASARAALAQLRKKLPGAIELVYDNYNALAIGFGPSEKASEAIFSIAVFPRWVSLFLLQGAKLPDPDKVLKGSGTRARHIVLSDRKILEQPAVKKLMALALKSAKKPLDPKQRRRLIIKSVSAKQRPRRP
;
A
#
# COMPACT_ATOMS: atom_id res chain seq x y z
N MET A 1 -20.47 -4.75 -44.31
CA MET A 1 -19.69 -5.46 -43.31
C MET A 1 -18.64 -4.55 -42.68
N ARG A 2 -18.49 -4.59 -41.39
CA ARG A 2 -17.50 -3.79 -40.76
C ARG A 2 -16.35 -4.64 -40.29
N LEU A 3 -15.12 -4.20 -40.60
CA LEU A 3 -13.93 -4.89 -40.15
C LEU A 3 -13.63 -4.49 -38.70
N ALA A 4 -13.20 -5.48 -37.94
CA ALA A 4 -12.70 -5.21 -36.60
C ALA A 4 -11.42 -4.35 -36.71
N PRO A 5 -11.21 -3.44 -35.79
CA PRO A 5 -9.94 -2.73 -35.78
C PRO A 5 -8.78 -3.70 -35.68
N SER A 6 -7.80 -3.49 -36.50
CA SER A 6 -6.59 -4.27 -36.42
C SER A 6 -5.72 -3.74 -35.29
N GLY A 7 -4.85 -4.60 -34.81
CA GLY A 7 -3.92 -4.23 -33.76
C GLY A 7 -4.49 -4.31 -32.38
N SER A 8 -3.93 -3.54 -31.49
CA SER A 8 -4.17 -3.66 -30.06
C SER A 8 -5.32 -2.81 -29.55
N TRP A 9 -5.86 -1.90 -30.37
CA TRP A 9 -6.89 -1.02 -29.89
C TRP A 9 -8.23 -1.73 -29.67
N ARG A 10 -8.84 -1.48 -28.54
CA ARG A 10 -10.21 -1.85 -28.29
C ARG A 10 -10.84 -0.85 -27.33
N PRO A 11 -12.15 -0.62 -27.43
CA PRO A 11 -12.80 0.31 -26.53
C PRO A 11 -12.79 -0.21 -25.09
N ILE A 12 -12.73 0.71 -24.14
CA ILE A 12 -12.93 0.39 -22.74
C ILE A 12 -14.38 -0.03 -22.55
N THR A 13 -14.58 -1.15 -21.89
CA THR A 13 -15.91 -1.72 -21.66
C THR A 13 -16.19 -1.81 -20.16
N MET A 14 -17.45 -2.08 -19.83
CA MET A 14 -17.84 -2.29 -18.43
C MET A 14 -17.19 -3.53 -17.80
N SER A 15 -16.70 -4.46 -18.63
CA SER A 15 -16.03 -5.67 -18.13
C SER A 15 -14.56 -5.45 -17.79
N ASP A 16 -13.96 -4.33 -18.22
CA ASP A 16 -12.56 -4.05 -17.92
C ASP A 16 -12.42 -3.69 -16.43
N PRO A 17 -11.55 -4.39 -15.71
CA PRO A 17 -11.38 -4.11 -14.28
C PRO A 17 -10.70 -2.77 -14.06
N THR A 18 -11.23 -2.01 -13.11
CA THR A 18 -10.58 -0.78 -12.63
C THR A 18 -9.38 -1.16 -11.76
N PRO A 19 -8.45 -0.22 -11.49
CA PRO A 19 -7.38 -0.48 -10.54
C PRO A 19 -7.91 -0.92 -9.16
N ALA A 20 -8.99 -0.32 -8.68
CA ALA A 20 -9.58 -0.72 -7.40
C ALA A 20 -10.11 -2.16 -7.45
N GLN A 21 -10.74 -2.56 -8.55
CA GLN A 21 -11.20 -3.94 -8.72
C GLN A 21 -10.03 -4.90 -8.81
N GLN A 22 -8.95 -4.53 -9.47
CA GLN A 22 -7.75 -5.35 -9.55
C GLN A 22 -7.14 -5.56 -8.17
N LEU A 23 -7.02 -4.49 -7.38
CA LEU A 23 -6.53 -4.60 -6.02
C LEU A 23 -7.43 -5.52 -5.18
N GLY A 24 -8.74 -5.40 -5.34
CA GLY A 24 -9.69 -6.30 -4.69
C GLY A 24 -9.44 -7.75 -5.04
N SER A 25 -9.14 -8.04 -6.31
CA SER A 25 -8.83 -9.39 -6.78
C SER A 25 -7.52 -9.91 -6.18
N PHE A 26 -6.51 -9.05 -6.06
CA PHE A 26 -5.24 -9.44 -5.42
C PHE A 26 -5.47 -9.78 -3.95
N LEU A 27 -6.24 -8.97 -3.24
CA LEU A 27 -6.55 -9.21 -1.83
C LEU A 27 -7.38 -10.49 -1.63
N ALA A 28 -8.25 -10.81 -2.57
CA ALA A 28 -9.10 -11.99 -2.48
C ALA A 28 -8.32 -13.31 -2.51
N LYS A 29 -7.06 -13.29 -2.95
CA LYS A 29 -6.19 -14.47 -2.93
C LYS A 29 -5.72 -14.85 -1.53
N PHE A 30 -5.75 -13.90 -0.60
CA PHE A 30 -5.30 -14.12 0.77
C PHE A 30 -6.38 -14.79 1.62
N ASP A 31 -5.97 -15.35 2.75
CA ASP A 31 -6.91 -15.81 3.76
C ASP A 31 -7.90 -14.69 4.09
N PRO A 32 -9.20 -14.99 4.25
CA PRO A 32 -10.20 -13.95 4.52
C PRO A 32 -9.88 -13.05 5.70
N ARG A 33 -9.25 -13.57 6.76
CA ARG A 33 -8.86 -12.75 7.91
C ARG A 33 -7.77 -11.77 7.56
N VAL A 34 -6.78 -12.21 6.80
CA VAL A 34 -5.69 -11.36 6.36
C VAL A 34 -6.20 -10.31 5.39
N ALA A 35 -7.04 -10.71 4.44
CA ALA A 35 -7.66 -9.78 3.50
C ALA A 35 -8.49 -8.71 4.22
N ALA A 36 -9.25 -9.11 5.22
CA ALA A 36 -10.05 -8.16 6.02
C ALA A 36 -9.16 -7.17 6.78
N SER A 37 -8.06 -7.66 7.37
CA SER A 37 -7.10 -6.81 8.06
C SER A 37 -6.46 -5.81 7.09
N ALA A 38 -6.09 -6.26 5.89
CA ALA A 38 -5.51 -5.39 4.88
C ALA A 38 -6.49 -4.31 4.43
N ARG A 39 -7.75 -4.69 4.17
CA ARG A 39 -8.78 -3.72 3.77
C ARG A 39 -9.03 -2.69 4.86
N ALA A 40 -9.08 -3.12 6.12
CA ALA A 40 -9.26 -2.21 7.24
C ALA A 40 -8.08 -1.23 7.36
N ALA A 41 -6.85 -1.72 7.23
CA ALA A 41 -5.66 -0.86 7.27
C ALA A 41 -5.67 0.15 6.14
N LEU A 42 -6.00 -0.27 4.92
CA LEU A 42 -6.10 0.65 3.78
C LEU A 42 -7.14 1.73 4.02
N ALA A 43 -8.30 1.36 4.55
CA ALA A 43 -9.36 2.34 4.85
C ALA A 43 -8.89 3.35 5.90
N GLN A 44 -8.21 2.89 6.94
CA GLN A 44 -7.67 3.80 7.97
C GLN A 44 -6.62 4.73 7.40
N LEU A 45 -5.70 4.21 6.58
CA LEU A 45 -4.65 5.04 5.98
C LEU A 45 -5.22 6.07 5.01
N ARG A 46 -6.23 5.71 4.24
CA ARG A 46 -6.87 6.66 3.32
C ARG A 46 -7.46 7.86 4.05
N LYS A 47 -8.00 7.64 5.24
CA LYS A 47 -8.50 8.74 6.08
C LYS A 47 -7.37 9.58 6.66
N LYS A 48 -6.26 8.93 7.04
CA LYS A 48 -5.12 9.63 7.67
C LYS A 48 -4.24 10.35 6.66
N LEU A 49 -4.28 9.94 5.39
CA LEU A 49 -3.36 10.42 4.36
C LEU A 49 -4.15 10.98 3.17
N PRO A 50 -4.89 12.08 3.38
CA PRO A 50 -5.67 12.67 2.27
C PRO A 50 -4.75 13.10 1.14
N GLY A 51 -5.16 12.81 -0.10
CA GLY A 51 -4.41 13.17 -1.30
C GLY A 51 -3.28 12.21 -1.66
N ALA A 52 -3.02 11.18 -0.86
CA ALA A 52 -1.96 10.23 -1.16
C ALA A 52 -2.27 9.43 -2.43
N ILE A 53 -1.24 9.25 -3.26
CA ILE A 53 -1.28 8.35 -4.40
C ILE A 53 -0.93 6.95 -3.91
N GLU A 54 -1.72 5.96 -4.30
CA GLU A 54 -1.50 4.57 -3.93
C GLU A 54 -0.85 3.83 -5.08
N LEU A 55 0.29 3.20 -4.82
CA LEU A 55 1.05 2.43 -5.80
C LEU A 55 1.02 0.97 -5.42
N VAL A 56 0.44 0.14 -6.28
CA VAL A 56 0.24 -1.28 -6.00
C VAL A 56 1.28 -2.13 -6.73
N TYR A 57 1.95 -2.97 -5.97
CA TYR A 57 2.93 -3.94 -6.46
C TYR A 57 2.50 -5.32 -5.99
N ASP A 58 1.99 -6.13 -6.90
CA ASP A 58 1.65 -7.52 -6.58
C ASP A 58 2.89 -8.37 -6.81
N ASN A 59 3.80 -8.34 -5.84
CA ASN A 59 5.14 -8.89 -5.92
C ASN A 59 5.20 -10.39 -5.63
N TYR A 60 6.39 -10.96 -5.83
CA TYR A 60 6.62 -12.38 -5.59
C TYR A 60 6.32 -12.79 -4.14
N ASN A 61 6.84 -12.04 -3.16
CA ASN A 61 6.73 -12.38 -1.74
C ASN A 61 5.49 -11.82 -1.05
N ALA A 62 4.99 -10.71 -1.52
CA ALA A 62 3.92 -9.98 -0.83
C ALA A 62 3.20 -9.04 -1.79
N LEU A 63 1.99 -8.66 -1.41
CA LEU A 63 1.27 -7.58 -2.06
C LEU A 63 1.61 -6.29 -1.30
N ALA A 64 2.16 -5.31 -2.00
CA ALA A 64 2.54 -4.04 -1.40
C ALA A 64 1.73 -2.90 -1.98
N ILE A 65 1.27 -2.00 -1.10
CA ILE A 65 0.54 -0.80 -1.49
C ILE A 65 1.25 0.40 -0.86
N GLY A 66 1.98 1.16 -1.69
CA GLY A 66 2.68 2.35 -1.24
C GLY A 66 1.79 3.57 -1.24
N PHE A 67 2.07 4.51 -0.32
CA PHE A 67 1.36 5.77 -0.19
C PHE A 67 2.36 6.90 -0.26
N GLY A 68 2.18 7.80 -1.22
CA GLY A 68 3.11 8.91 -1.40
C GLY A 68 2.48 10.08 -2.16
N PRO A 69 3.30 11.14 -2.40
CA PRO A 69 2.81 12.35 -3.05
C PRO A 69 2.66 12.24 -4.56
N SER A 70 3.25 11.22 -5.18
CA SER A 70 3.27 11.09 -6.63
C SER A 70 3.31 9.63 -7.07
N GLU A 71 3.42 9.42 -8.38
CA GLU A 71 3.58 8.09 -8.97
C GLU A 71 4.96 7.47 -8.77
N LYS A 72 5.91 8.24 -8.24
CA LYS A 72 7.29 7.77 -8.07
C LYS A 72 7.41 6.90 -6.83
N ALA A 73 7.85 5.66 -7.01
CA ALA A 73 8.07 4.73 -5.91
C ALA A 73 9.04 5.29 -4.88
N SER A 74 10.08 6.01 -5.33
CA SER A 74 11.09 6.59 -4.45
C SER A 74 10.55 7.67 -3.50
N GLU A 75 9.38 8.23 -3.80
CA GLU A 75 8.76 9.27 -2.99
C GLU A 75 7.70 8.72 -2.03
N ALA A 76 7.40 7.44 -2.08
CA ALA A 76 6.45 6.83 -1.17
C ALA A 76 6.94 6.97 0.27
N ILE A 77 6.00 7.26 1.18
CA ILE A 77 6.31 7.50 2.60
C ILE A 77 5.98 6.26 3.42
N PHE A 78 4.83 5.65 3.15
CA PHE A 78 4.37 4.44 3.82
C PHE A 78 4.06 3.36 2.80
N SER A 79 4.06 2.11 3.26
CA SER A 79 3.58 0.98 2.46
C SER A 79 2.89 -0.02 3.36
N ILE A 80 1.76 -0.53 2.90
CA ILE A 80 1.15 -1.72 3.49
C ILE A 80 1.72 -2.92 2.74
N ALA A 81 2.20 -3.91 3.47
CA ALA A 81 2.62 -5.18 2.89
C ALA A 81 1.74 -6.30 3.44
N VAL A 82 1.15 -7.06 2.53
CA VAL A 82 0.24 -8.16 2.87
C VAL A 82 0.98 -9.47 2.60
N PHE A 83 1.18 -10.24 3.67
CA PHE A 83 1.81 -11.56 3.64
C PHE A 83 0.75 -12.63 3.89
N PRO A 84 1.05 -13.91 3.66
CA PRO A 84 0.04 -14.96 3.85
C PRO A 84 -0.60 -15.00 5.24
N ARG A 85 0.14 -14.60 6.28
CA ARG A 85 -0.33 -14.72 7.67
C ARG A 85 -0.53 -13.40 8.40
N TRP A 86 -0.04 -12.28 7.84
CA TRP A 86 -0.12 -10.99 8.54
C TRP A 86 -0.05 -9.82 7.58
N VAL A 87 -0.36 -8.63 8.10
CA VAL A 87 -0.25 -7.36 7.41
C VAL A 87 0.72 -6.48 8.20
N SER A 88 1.59 -5.76 7.51
CA SER A 88 2.52 -4.82 8.14
C SER A 88 2.41 -3.44 7.52
N LEU A 89 2.63 -2.42 8.34
CA LEU A 89 2.84 -1.06 7.88
C LEU A 89 4.34 -0.79 7.85
N PHE A 90 4.85 -0.39 6.70
CA PHE A 90 6.24 0.03 6.56
C PHE A 90 6.31 1.55 6.53
N LEU A 91 7.20 2.10 7.35
CA LEU A 91 7.65 3.48 7.25
C LEU A 91 8.94 3.42 6.44
N LEU A 92 8.90 3.91 5.21
CA LEU A 92 9.97 3.64 4.24
C LEU A 92 11.29 4.33 4.59
N GLN A 93 11.25 5.37 5.44
CA GLN A 93 12.44 6.00 6.00
C GLN A 93 12.44 5.91 7.52
N GLY A 94 11.83 4.87 8.07
CA GLY A 94 11.63 4.71 9.51
C GLY A 94 12.91 4.62 10.33
N ALA A 95 14.01 4.16 9.72
CA ALA A 95 15.29 4.05 10.42
C ALA A 95 15.80 5.40 10.95
N LYS A 96 15.37 6.50 10.37
CA LYS A 96 15.78 7.86 10.77
C LYS A 96 14.90 8.44 11.88
N LEU A 97 13.82 7.79 12.21
CA LEU A 97 12.85 8.33 13.17
C LEU A 97 13.23 7.99 14.61
N PRO A 98 13.03 8.92 15.55
CA PRO A 98 13.16 8.60 16.95
C PRO A 98 12.06 7.62 17.35
N ASP A 99 12.43 6.55 18.02
CA ASP A 99 11.51 5.50 18.43
C ASP A 99 11.78 5.12 19.90
N PRO A 100 11.48 6.02 20.84
CA PRO A 100 11.80 5.78 22.24
C PRO A 100 11.02 4.61 22.83
N ASP A 101 9.83 4.33 22.30
CA ASP A 101 8.99 3.22 22.78
C ASP A 101 9.29 1.90 22.10
N LYS A 102 10.26 1.88 21.20
CA LYS A 102 10.71 0.70 20.46
C LYS A 102 9.55 -0.03 19.77
N VAL A 103 8.71 0.73 19.11
CA VAL A 103 7.54 0.24 18.38
C VAL A 103 7.94 -0.31 17.00
N LEU A 104 8.96 0.29 16.41
CA LEU A 104 9.38 -0.07 15.06
C LEU A 104 10.28 -1.29 15.06
N LYS A 105 10.04 -2.18 14.10
CA LYS A 105 10.81 -3.41 13.91
C LYS A 105 11.59 -3.35 12.60
N GLY A 106 12.67 -4.10 12.54
CA GLY A 106 13.52 -4.18 11.37
C GLY A 106 14.92 -3.68 11.68
N SER A 107 15.86 -4.01 10.79
CA SER A 107 17.28 -3.72 10.99
C SER A 107 17.96 -3.10 9.77
N GLY A 108 17.21 -2.84 8.69
CA GLY A 108 17.77 -2.25 7.49
C GLY A 108 18.17 -0.79 7.71
N THR A 109 18.75 -0.19 6.67
CA THR A 109 19.24 1.19 6.74
C THR A 109 18.16 2.24 6.51
N ARG A 110 16.99 1.86 6.00
CA ARG A 110 15.93 2.80 5.64
C ARG A 110 14.59 2.47 6.26
N ALA A 111 14.04 1.31 5.93
CA ALA A 111 12.66 0.98 6.30
C ALA A 111 12.56 0.37 7.70
N ARG A 112 11.45 0.65 8.34
CA ARG A 112 11.03 -0.01 9.58
C ARG A 112 9.56 -0.37 9.43
N HIS A 113 9.10 -1.35 10.21
CA HIS A 113 7.71 -1.78 10.08
C HIS A 113 7.05 -2.04 11.43
N ILE A 114 5.73 -2.07 11.38
CA ILE A 114 4.86 -2.40 12.50
C ILE A 114 3.89 -3.45 12.01
N VAL A 115 3.78 -4.57 12.74
CA VAL A 115 2.80 -5.60 12.40
C VAL A 115 1.43 -5.10 12.84
N LEU A 116 0.47 -5.12 11.94
CA LEU A 116 -0.89 -4.66 12.21
C LEU A 116 -1.76 -5.83 12.63
N SER A 117 -1.58 -6.27 13.89
CA SER A 117 -2.32 -7.41 14.43
C SER A 117 -3.78 -7.11 14.73
N ASP A 118 -4.13 -5.84 14.90
CA ASP A 118 -5.53 -5.41 15.01
C ASP A 118 -5.68 -3.94 14.59
N ARG A 119 -6.94 -3.48 14.54
CA ARG A 119 -7.27 -2.12 14.07
C ARG A 119 -6.76 -1.03 14.99
N LYS A 120 -6.57 -1.33 16.27
CA LYS A 120 -6.19 -0.34 17.28
C LYS A 120 -4.74 0.09 17.15
N ILE A 121 -3.91 -0.70 16.49
CA ILE A 121 -2.48 -0.42 16.35
C ILE A 121 -2.27 0.96 15.71
N LEU A 122 -2.98 1.26 14.63
CA LEU A 122 -2.82 2.55 13.94
C LEU A 122 -3.35 3.73 14.76
N GLU A 123 -4.12 3.48 15.80
CA GLU A 123 -4.66 4.52 16.68
C GLU A 123 -3.83 4.70 17.95
N GLN A 124 -2.83 3.87 18.19
CA GLN A 124 -1.96 4.02 19.36
C GLN A 124 -1.16 5.32 19.27
N PRO A 125 -1.07 6.08 20.38
CA PRO A 125 -0.37 7.37 20.36
C PRO A 125 1.07 7.30 19.83
N ALA A 126 1.83 6.27 20.21
CA ALA A 126 3.20 6.10 19.74
C ALA A 126 3.27 5.90 18.22
N VAL A 127 2.34 5.13 17.65
CA VAL A 127 2.27 4.89 16.21
C VAL A 127 1.85 6.16 15.47
N LYS A 128 0.84 6.86 15.97
CA LYS A 128 0.38 8.12 15.37
C LYS A 128 1.49 9.16 15.36
N LYS A 129 2.26 9.24 16.43
CA LYS A 129 3.39 10.16 16.52
C LYS A 129 4.48 9.81 15.49
N LEU A 130 4.81 8.55 15.34
CA LEU A 130 5.79 8.10 14.35
C LEU A 130 5.33 8.42 12.93
N MET A 131 4.06 8.20 12.63
CA MET A 131 3.51 8.53 11.32
C MET A 131 3.55 10.03 11.05
N ALA A 132 3.23 10.85 12.05
CA ALA A 132 3.31 12.30 11.92
C ALA A 132 4.74 12.75 11.65
N LEU A 133 5.72 12.16 12.35
CA LEU A 133 7.13 12.47 12.12
C LEU A 133 7.59 12.04 10.72
N ALA A 134 7.12 10.88 10.26
CA ALA A 134 7.44 10.42 8.90
C ALA A 134 6.90 11.37 7.84
N LEU A 135 5.68 11.87 8.02
CA LEU A 135 5.10 12.85 7.10
C LEU A 135 5.87 14.17 7.13
N LYS A 136 6.24 14.62 8.33
CA LYS A 136 6.97 15.89 8.49
C LYS A 136 8.36 15.82 7.87
N SER A 137 9.03 14.68 7.96
CA SER A 137 10.40 14.52 7.46
C SER A 137 10.48 14.10 5.98
N ALA A 138 9.35 13.87 5.34
CA ALA A 138 9.33 13.49 3.93
C ALA A 138 9.91 14.59 3.05
N LYS A 139 10.78 14.22 2.13
CA LYS A 139 11.40 15.19 1.20
C LYS A 139 10.33 15.87 0.34
N LYS A 140 9.33 15.12 -0.08
CA LYS A 140 8.21 15.66 -0.84
C LYS A 140 6.94 15.36 -0.05
N PRO A 141 6.28 16.39 0.49
CA PRO A 141 5.10 16.18 1.33
C PRO A 141 3.87 15.79 0.51
N LEU A 142 2.90 15.20 1.18
CA LEU A 142 1.59 14.95 0.59
C LEU A 142 0.87 16.27 0.38
N ASP A 143 0.11 16.35 -0.71
CA ASP A 143 -0.81 17.46 -0.96
C ASP A 143 -2.23 16.96 -0.67
N PRO A 144 -2.83 17.40 0.46
CA PRO A 144 -4.17 16.92 0.82
C PRO A 144 -5.26 17.33 -0.15
N LYS A 145 -4.99 18.32 -1.01
CA LYS A 145 -5.93 18.76 -2.05
C LYS A 145 -5.80 17.95 -3.33
N GLN A 146 -4.75 17.15 -3.47
CA GLN A 146 -4.53 16.34 -4.65
C GLN A 146 -5.59 15.25 -4.74
N ARG A 147 -6.07 15.00 -5.96
CA ARG A 147 -7.00 13.89 -6.20
C ARG A 147 -6.30 12.56 -5.95
N ARG A 148 -6.92 11.74 -5.14
CA ARG A 148 -6.41 10.38 -4.90
C ARG A 148 -6.44 9.57 -6.18
N ARG A 149 -5.38 8.80 -6.38
CA ARG A 149 -5.31 7.83 -7.47
C ARG A 149 -4.73 6.53 -6.95
N LEU A 150 -5.20 5.43 -7.53
CA LEU A 150 -4.65 4.12 -7.26
C LEU A 150 -4.09 3.58 -8.57
N ILE A 151 -2.82 3.21 -8.56
CA ILE A 151 -2.09 2.81 -9.75
C ILE A 151 -1.52 1.41 -9.54
N ILE A 152 -1.82 0.50 -10.46
CA ILE A 152 -1.20 -0.82 -10.46
C ILE A 152 0.14 -0.69 -11.18
N LYS A 153 1.22 -0.78 -10.43
CA LYS A 153 2.57 -0.58 -10.97
C LYS A 153 3.14 -1.85 -11.58
N SER A 154 2.93 -2.97 -10.91
CA SER A 154 3.47 -4.24 -11.42
C SER A 154 2.72 -5.42 -10.81
N VAL A 155 2.73 -6.52 -11.56
CA VAL A 155 2.21 -7.82 -11.11
C VAL A 155 3.26 -8.84 -11.51
N SER A 156 3.85 -9.53 -10.54
CA SER A 156 4.85 -10.56 -10.81
C SER A 156 4.20 -11.80 -11.41
N ALA A 157 4.83 -12.34 -12.47
CA ALA A 157 4.34 -13.55 -13.12
C ALA A 157 4.37 -14.75 -12.18
N LYS A 158 5.40 -14.82 -11.32
CA LYS A 158 5.51 -15.83 -10.27
C LYS A 158 5.19 -15.18 -8.93
N GLN A 159 4.42 -15.88 -8.14
CA GLN A 159 4.07 -15.41 -6.79
C GLN A 159 4.07 -16.59 -5.83
N ARG A 160 4.55 -16.36 -4.63
CA ARG A 160 4.39 -17.33 -3.56
C ARG A 160 2.91 -17.49 -3.24
N PRO A 161 2.49 -18.68 -2.75
CA PRO A 161 1.10 -18.85 -2.31
C PRO A 161 0.71 -17.74 -1.34
N ARG A 162 -0.48 -17.16 -1.57
CA ARG A 162 -1.00 -16.09 -0.73
C ARG A 162 -1.71 -16.63 0.53
N ARG A 163 -1.84 -17.94 0.63
CA ARG A 163 -2.39 -18.58 1.83
C ARG A 163 -1.36 -19.55 2.39
N PRO A 164 -1.33 -19.72 3.72
CA PRO A 164 -0.42 -20.66 4.36
C PRO A 164 -0.65 -22.08 3.93
#